data_899195555b81df192dae687bdd63f42a
#
_entry.id   899195555b81df192dae687bdd63f42a
#
_cell.length_a   1.000
_cell.length_b   1.000
_cell.length_c   1.000
_cell.angle_alpha   90.00
_cell.angle_beta   90.00
_cell.angle_gamma   90.00
#
_symmetry.space_group_name_H-M   'P 1'
#
loop_
_entity.id
_entity.type
_entity.pdbx_description
1 polymer ?
#
loop_
_entity_poly.entity_id
_entity_poly.type
_entity_poly.pdbx_seq_one_letter_code
_entity_poly.pdbx_strand_id
1 'polypeptide(L)'
;QTPATEPAATDVKVAMITDYGDITDQSFNQTTYEACKAYCDPAGIPFEYYKPAGDSTPERVAMIDAAVADGYNIIVLPGYAFAEAIKETADMYPDTTFIALDVGEGDLGADYVVPSNVYCAVYQEELCGYMAGYAAVKLGYTHLGFLGGMAVPAVQRYGYGYIQGADAAAAETGASVTLEYVYGNQFFGDADITAYMDNWYQSLGVEVVFACGGGIY
;
A
#
# COMPACT_ATOMS: atom_id res chain seq x y z
N GLN A 1 -19.24 -18.51 -41.40
CA GLN A 1 -18.63 -18.02 -40.13
C GLN A 1 -17.90 -16.72 -40.45
N THR A 2 -18.44 -15.62 -39.97
CA THR A 2 -17.81 -14.31 -40.03
C THR A 2 -16.58 -14.37 -39.08
N PRO A 3 -15.36 -13.97 -39.52
CA PRO A 3 -14.23 -13.89 -38.60
C PRO A 3 -14.59 -12.92 -37.49
N ALA A 4 -14.35 -13.33 -36.25
CA ALA A 4 -14.41 -12.41 -35.12
C ALA A 4 -13.40 -11.30 -35.41
N THR A 5 -13.90 -10.06 -35.51
CA THR A 5 -13.05 -8.87 -35.60
C THR A 5 -12.21 -8.85 -34.34
N GLU A 6 -10.87 -8.97 -34.46
CA GLU A 6 -9.95 -8.64 -33.37
C GLU A 6 -10.33 -7.26 -32.85
N PRO A 7 -10.45 -7.07 -31.52
CA PRO A 7 -10.66 -5.73 -31.01
C PRO A 7 -9.50 -4.85 -31.52
N ALA A 8 -9.86 -3.71 -32.09
CA ALA A 8 -8.89 -2.70 -32.48
C ALA A 8 -7.91 -2.50 -31.32
N ALA A 9 -6.61 -2.39 -31.62
CA ALA A 9 -5.62 -2.07 -30.63
C ALA A 9 -6.14 -0.89 -29.81
N THR A 10 -6.53 -1.14 -28.58
CA THR A 10 -7.01 -0.09 -27.69
C THR A 10 -5.84 0.87 -27.52
N ASP A 11 -6.08 2.15 -27.71
CA ASP A 11 -5.09 3.23 -27.55
C ASP A 11 -4.78 3.45 -26.03
N VAL A 12 -4.56 2.32 -25.35
CA VAL A 12 -4.33 2.24 -23.91
C VAL A 12 -2.87 2.50 -23.63
N LYS A 13 -2.62 3.46 -22.76
CA LYS A 13 -1.31 3.79 -22.21
C LYS A 13 -1.43 3.89 -20.69
N VAL A 14 -0.57 3.19 -19.99
CA VAL A 14 -0.60 3.09 -18.53
C VAL A 14 0.52 3.91 -17.93
N ALA A 15 0.21 4.80 -17.01
CA ALA A 15 1.18 5.45 -16.14
C ALA A 15 0.98 5.01 -14.69
N MET A 16 2.05 4.89 -13.94
CA MET A 16 2.02 4.77 -12.49
C MET A 16 2.64 6.04 -11.88
N ILE A 17 2.04 6.52 -10.80
CA ILE A 17 2.65 7.63 -10.04
C ILE A 17 2.96 7.09 -8.65
N THR A 18 4.23 7.18 -8.22
CA THR A 18 4.60 6.80 -6.85
C THR A 18 4.01 7.81 -5.86
N ASP A 19 3.77 7.40 -4.62
CA ASP A 19 3.28 8.31 -3.58
C ASP A 19 4.27 9.47 -3.31
N TYR A 20 5.47 9.18 -2.90
CA TYR A 20 6.70 9.98 -2.84
C TYR A 20 7.93 9.06 -2.74
N GLY A 21 7.67 7.76 -2.52
CA GLY A 21 8.68 6.70 -2.44
C GLY A 21 9.33 6.39 -3.78
N ASP A 22 10.20 5.40 -3.76
CA ASP A 22 10.91 4.94 -4.95
C ASP A 22 10.39 3.59 -5.43
N ILE A 23 10.54 3.30 -6.71
CA ILE A 23 10.21 1.99 -7.30
C ILE A 23 11.15 0.86 -6.84
N THR A 24 12.08 1.16 -5.95
CA THR A 24 13.02 0.22 -5.32
C THR A 24 12.85 0.15 -3.80
N ASP A 25 11.69 0.57 -3.29
CA ASP A 25 11.40 0.67 -1.86
C ASP A 25 11.17 -0.69 -1.16
N GLN A 26 11.28 -1.79 -1.88
CA GLN A 26 10.96 -3.15 -1.42
C GLN A 26 9.57 -3.27 -0.79
N SER A 27 8.65 -2.41 -1.19
CA SER A 27 7.31 -2.26 -0.64
C SER A 27 6.27 -1.96 -1.73
N PHE A 28 5.33 -1.08 -1.44
CA PHE A 28 4.12 -0.88 -2.24
C PHE A 28 4.41 -0.23 -3.60
N ASN A 29 5.30 0.78 -3.67
CA ASN A 29 5.65 1.38 -4.95
C ASN A 29 6.36 0.40 -5.87
N GLN A 30 7.37 -0.33 -5.37
CA GLN A 30 8.07 -1.34 -6.17
C GLN A 30 7.13 -2.43 -6.66
N THR A 31 6.30 -2.99 -5.77
CA THR A 31 5.36 -4.07 -6.13
C THR A 31 4.36 -3.61 -7.19
N THR A 32 3.84 -2.39 -7.06
CA THR A 32 2.92 -1.82 -8.05
C THR A 32 3.60 -1.59 -9.40
N TYR A 33 4.82 -1.04 -9.40
CA TYR A 33 5.62 -0.85 -10.60
C TYR A 33 5.88 -2.18 -11.33
N GLU A 34 6.32 -3.19 -10.60
CA GLU A 34 6.60 -4.52 -11.16
C GLU A 34 5.33 -5.18 -11.71
N ALA A 35 4.20 -5.03 -11.02
CA ALA A 35 2.91 -5.56 -11.49
C ALA A 35 2.43 -4.85 -12.78
N CYS A 36 2.54 -3.53 -12.85
CA CYS A 36 2.22 -2.78 -14.06
C CYS A 36 3.10 -3.22 -15.24
N LYS A 37 4.42 -3.37 -15.05
CA LYS A 37 5.32 -3.87 -16.07
C LYS A 37 4.99 -5.29 -16.51
N ALA A 38 4.74 -6.17 -15.55
CA ALA A 38 4.42 -7.57 -15.84
C ALA A 38 3.14 -7.71 -16.69
N TYR A 39 2.21 -6.77 -16.56
CA TYR A 39 1.00 -6.71 -17.36
C TYR A 39 1.23 -6.02 -18.72
N CYS A 40 1.88 -4.87 -18.73
CA CYS A 40 2.00 -4.03 -19.91
C CYS A 40 3.02 -4.57 -20.94
N ASP A 41 4.19 -5.03 -20.49
CA ASP A 41 5.28 -5.45 -21.37
C ASP A 41 4.87 -6.59 -22.33
N PRO A 42 4.25 -7.71 -21.87
CA PRO A 42 3.82 -8.78 -22.76
C PRO A 42 2.67 -8.38 -23.70
N ALA A 43 1.86 -7.41 -23.29
CA ALA A 43 0.74 -6.89 -24.05
C ALA A 43 1.15 -5.80 -25.06
N GLY A 44 2.40 -5.34 -25.02
CA GLY A 44 2.89 -4.23 -25.84
C GLY A 44 2.19 -2.89 -25.52
N ILE A 45 1.68 -2.74 -24.30
CA ILE A 45 1.06 -1.51 -23.81
C ILE A 45 2.14 -0.55 -23.35
N PRO A 46 2.18 0.71 -23.83
CA PRO A 46 3.10 1.72 -23.32
C PRO A 46 2.92 1.93 -21.83
N PHE A 47 4.02 1.85 -21.07
CA PHE A 47 4.04 2.04 -19.63
C PHE A 47 5.18 2.97 -19.21
N GLU A 48 4.89 3.91 -18.32
CA GLU A 48 5.88 4.79 -17.70
C GLU A 48 5.52 5.04 -16.23
N TYR A 49 6.48 5.46 -15.42
CA TYR A 49 6.20 5.90 -14.06
C TYR A 49 6.65 7.34 -13.82
N TYR A 50 5.95 7.99 -12.92
CA TYR A 50 6.20 9.37 -12.50
C TYR A 50 6.45 9.39 -11.00
N LYS A 51 7.42 10.20 -10.58
CA LYS A 51 7.74 10.35 -9.16
C LYS A 51 7.55 11.81 -8.75
N PRO A 52 6.69 12.10 -7.75
CA PRO A 52 6.58 13.44 -7.18
C PRO A 52 7.91 13.92 -6.58
N ALA A 53 8.14 15.22 -6.60
CA ALA A 53 9.35 15.81 -6.02
C ALA A 53 9.38 15.70 -4.48
N GLY A 54 8.23 15.55 -3.85
CA GLY A 54 8.10 15.40 -2.41
C GLY A 54 6.70 14.89 -2.00
N ASP A 55 6.45 14.83 -0.70
CA ASP A 55 5.23 14.30 -0.11
C ASP A 55 4.17 15.40 0.07
N SER A 56 3.55 15.80 -1.04
CA SER A 56 2.42 16.73 -0.98
C SER A 56 1.38 16.47 -2.06
N THR A 57 0.13 16.83 -1.80
CA THR A 57 -0.96 16.71 -2.78
C THR A 57 -0.67 17.50 -4.06
N PRO A 58 -0.21 18.77 -4.02
CA PRO A 58 0.10 19.50 -5.26
C PRO A 58 1.16 18.83 -6.14
N GLU A 59 2.14 18.17 -5.53
CA GLU A 59 3.19 17.46 -6.28
C GLU A 59 2.65 16.19 -6.92
N ARG A 60 1.75 15.46 -6.25
CA ARG A 60 1.03 14.31 -6.84
C ARG A 60 0.13 14.74 -7.99
N VAL A 61 -0.62 15.84 -7.81
CA VAL A 61 -1.45 16.44 -8.87
C VAL A 61 -0.60 16.82 -10.08
N ALA A 62 0.55 17.46 -9.87
CA ALA A 62 1.45 17.82 -10.96
C ALA A 62 1.94 16.60 -11.77
N MET A 63 2.14 15.44 -11.13
CA MET A 63 2.51 14.21 -11.83
C MET A 63 1.33 13.59 -12.57
N ILE A 64 0.12 13.69 -12.04
CA ILE A 64 -1.11 13.29 -12.75
C ILE A 64 -1.26 14.13 -14.01
N ASP A 65 -1.16 15.46 -13.90
CA ASP A 65 -1.26 16.40 -15.02
C ASP A 65 -0.20 16.09 -16.09
N ALA A 66 1.04 15.82 -15.68
CA ALA A 66 2.13 15.47 -16.59
C ALA A 66 1.84 14.16 -17.34
N ALA A 67 1.41 13.11 -16.63
CA ALA A 67 1.08 11.83 -17.25
C ALA A 67 -0.07 11.96 -18.26
N VAL A 68 -1.12 12.70 -17.91
CA VAL A 68 -2.25 12.96 -18.83
C VAL A 68 -1.79 13.79 -20.05
N ALA A 69 -0.94 14.81 -19.85
CA ALA A 69 -0.41 15.62 -20.94
C ALA A 69 0.48 14.80 -21.90
N ASP A 70 1.18 13.76 -21.40
CA ASP A 70 1.97 12.81 -22.19
C ASP A 70 1.08 11.75 -22.89
N GLY A 71 -0.23 11.82 -22.66
CA GLY A 71 -1.23 11.01 -23.34
C GLY A 71 -1.48 9.64 -22.68
N TYR A 72 -1.10 9.46 -21.42
CA TYR A 72 -1.49 8.29 -20.64
C TYR A 72 -2.95 8.42 -20.20
N ASN A 73 -3.72 7.36 -20.37
CA ASN A 73 -5.16 7.34 -20.12
C ASN A 73 -5.60 6.32 -19.07
N ILE A 74 -4.65 5.56 -18.50
CA ILE A 74 -4.84 4.78 -17.27
C ILE A 74 -3.74 5.20 -16.30
N ILE A 75 -4.14 5.74 -15.16
CA ILE A 75 -3.23 6.22 -14.11
C ILE A 75 -3.37 5.33 -12.87
N VAL A 76 -2.30 4.65 -12.48
CA VAL A 76 -2.23 3.77 -11.30
C VAL A 76 -1.60 4.54 -10.14
N LEU A 77 -2.30 4.61 -9.02
CA LEU A 77 -2.00 5.43 -7.86
C LEU A 77 -1.91 4.55 -6.59
N PRO A 78 -0.72 4.09 -6.21
CA PRO A 78 -0.53 3.24 -5.03
C PRO A 78 -0.44 4.07 -3.74
N GLY A 79 -1.46 3.99 -2.90
CA GLY A 79 -1.43 4.52 -1.55
C GLY A 79 -2.55 5.51 -1.22
N TYR A 80 -2.97 5.48 0.02
CA TYR A 80 -4.03 6.34 0.58
C TYR A 80 -3.75 7.85 0.38
N ALA A 81 -2.48 8.24 0.27
CA ALA A 81 -2.07 9.62 0.09
C ALA A 81 -2.56 10.27 -1.23
N PHE A 82 -3.03 9.45 -2.17
CA PHE A 82 -3.62 9.95 -3.42
C PHE A 82 -5.07 10.40 -3.29
N ALA A 83 -5.75 10.15 -2.17
CA ALA A 83 -7.18 10.47 -2.03
C ALA A 83 -7.50 11.93 -2.40
N GLU A 84 -6.74 12.90 -1.88
CA GLU A 84 -6.97 14.32 -2.20
C GLU A 84 -6.63 14.65 -3.67
N ALA A 85 -5.55 14.09 -4.21
CA ALA A 85 -5.18 14.32 -5.62
C ALA A 85 -6.26 13.76 -6.57
N ILE A 86 -6.87 12.61 -6.24
CA ILE A 86 -7.99 12.05 -6.99
C ILE A 86 -9.20 12.99 -6.97
N LYS A 87 -9.56 13.53 -5.80
CA LYS A 87 -10.67 14.49 -5.68
C LYS A 87 -10.46 15.75 -6.51
N GLU A 88 -9.22 16.20 -6.63
CA GLU A 88 -8.88 17.39 -7.42
C GLU A 88 -8.87 17.12 -8.92
N THR A 89 -8.48 15.91 -9.35
CA THR A 89 -8.17 15.66 -10.78
C THR A 89 -9.17 14.78 -11.52
N ALA A 90 -9.92 13.90 -10.85
CA ALA A 90 -10.74 12.90 -11.52
C ALA A 90 -11.82 13.50 -12.40
N ASP A 91 -12.50 14.57 -11.94
CA ASP A 91 -13.51 15.27 -12.74
C ASP A 91 -12.91 16.15 -13.85
N MET A 92 -11.63 16.53 -13.71
CA MET A 92 -10.92 17.31 -14.76
C MET A 92 -10.55 16.45 -15.96
N TYR A 93 -10.36 15.15 -15.74
CA TYR A 93 -9.92 14.18 -16.74
C TYR A 93 -10.92 13.03 -16.92
N PRO A 94 -12.14 13.29 -17.42
CA PRO A 94 -13.19 12.27 -17.49
C PRO A 94 -12.88 11.10 -18.44
N ASP A 95 -11.97 11.29 -19.39
CA ASP A 95 -11.51 10.25 -20.33
C ASP A 95 -10.30 9.45 -19.81
N THR A 96 -9.80 9.79 -18.62
CA THR A 96 -8.71 9.08 -17.95
C THR A 96 -9.25 8.17 -16.86
N THR A 97 -8.85 6.91 -16.85
CA THR A 97 -9.20 5.96 -15.78
C THR A 97 -8.15 6.04 -14.67
N PHE A 98 -8.60 6.26 -13.46
CA PHE A 98 -7.76 6.24 -12.26
C PHE A 98 -7.93 4.90 -11.53
N ILE A 99 -6.83 4.21 -11.26
CA ILE A 99 -6.78 2.99 -10.44
C ILE A 99 -6.10 3.35 -9.13
N ALA A 100 -6.92 3.59 -8.12
CA ALA A 100 -6.48 3.99 -6.78
C ALA A 100 -6.36 2.76 -5.89
N LEU A 101 -5.14 2.42 -5.52
CA LEU A 101 -4.83 1.27 -4.67
C LEU A 101 -4.65 1.73 -3.23
N ASP A 102 -5.25 1.00 -2.28
CA ASP A 102 -5.29 1.36 -0.86
C ASP A 102 -5.95 2.73 -0.61
N VAL A 103 -6.95 3.04 -1.41
CA VAL A 103 -7.81 4.22 -1.25
C VAL A 103 -9.24 3.73 -1.07
N GLY A 104 -9.84 4.02 0.07
CA GLY A 104 -11.22 3.66 0.39
C GLY A 104 -12.12 4.88 0.59
N GLU A 105 -13.40 4.61 0.85
CA GLU A 105 -14.38 5.67 1.15
C GLU A 105 -13.97 6.56 2.34
N GLY A 106 -13.31 5.97 3.34
CA GLY A 106 -12.82 6.70 4.52
C GLY A 106 -11.75 7.74 4.18
N ASP A 107 -10.94 7.48 3.16
CA ASP A 107 -9.87 8.38 2.71
C ASP A 107 -10.42 9.50 1.82
N LEU A 108 -11.42 9.17 1.00
CA LEU A 108 -12.09 10.13 0.10
C LEU A 108 -13.09 11.03 0.83
N GLY A 109 -13.59 10.58 1.98
CA GLY A 109 -14.62 11.27 2.76
C GLY A 109 -16.04 10.81 2.40
N ALA A 110 -16.90 10.75 3.42
CA ALA A 110 -18.25 10.17 3.32
C ALA A 110 -19.18 10.89 2.30
N ASP A 111 -18.92 12.16 2.03
CA ASP A 111 -19.73 12.97 1.11
C ASP A 111 -19.17 12.99 -0.33
N TYR A 112 -18.02 12.37 -0.58
CA TYR A 112 -17.43 12.32 -1.91
C TYR A 112 -18.07 11.24 -2.75
N VAL A 113 -18.66 11.67 -3.88
CA VAL A 113 -19.20 10.72 -4.86
C VAL A 113 -18.09 10.33 -5.83
N VAL A 114 -17.66 9.09 -5.76
CA VAL A 114 -16.58 8.56 -6.61
C VAL A 114 -17.03 8.60 -8.08
N PRO A 115 -16.34 9.32 -8.97
CA PRO A 115 -16.67 9.36 -10.38
C PRO A 115 -16.49 7.99 -11.06
N SER A 116 -17.20 7.76 -12.16
CA SER A 116 -17.19 6.48 -12.87
C SER A 116 -15.85 6.10 -13.52
N ASN A 117 -14.95 7.05 -13.66
CA ASN A 117 -13.59 6.85 -14.16
C ASN A 117 -12.57 6.56 -13.04
N VAL A 118 -12.99 6.44 -11.77
CA VAL A 118 -12.14 6.11 -10.64
C VAL A 118 -12.50 4.71 -10.13
N TYR A 119 -11.52 3.82 -10.10
CA TYR A 119 -11.61 2.51 -9.48
C TYR A 119 -10.77 2.51 -8.20
N CYS A 120 -11.42 2.31 -7.05
CA CYS A 120 -10.75 2.19 -5.74
C CYS A 120 -10.64 0.73 -5.33
N ALA A 121 -9.48 0.33 -4.85
CA ALA A 121 -9.24 -1.00 -4.31
C ALA A 121 -8.58 -0.92 -2.94
N VAL A 122 -9.13 -1.64 -1.98
CA VAL A 122 -8.51 -1.89 -0.67
C VAL A 122 -8.28 -3.39 -0.51
N TYR A 123 -7.38 -3.76 0.38
CA TYR A 123 -6.97 -5.15 0.57
C TYR A 123 -7.47 -5.67 1.92
N GLN A 124 -7.40 -7.00 2.09
CA GLN A 124 -7.70 -7.67 3.36
C GLN A 124 -6.39 -7.86 4.14
N GLU A 125 -5.78 -6.76 4.57
CA GLU A 125 -4.49 -6.76 5.26
C GLU A 125 -4.55 -7.51 6.59
N GLU A 126 -5.73 -7.56 7.21
CA GLU A 126 -5.98 -8.36 8.42
C GLU A 126 -5.66 -9.85 8.23
N LEU A 127 -5.84 -10.39 7.03
CA LEU A 127 -5.50 -11.79 6.75
C LEU A 127 -3.98 -12.01 6.74
N CYS A 128 -3.23 -11.08 6.16
CA CYS A 128 -1.77 -11.14 6.17
C CYS A 128 -1.23 -10.97 7.59
N GLY A 129 -1.78 -10.00 8.33
CA GLY A 129 -1.47 -9.81 9.75
C GLY A 129 -1.74 -11.06 10.56
N TYR A 130 -2.92 -11.66 10.39
CA TYR A 130 -3.31 -12.91 11.06
C TYR A 130 -2.31 -14.04 10.79
N MET A 131 -1.96 -14.25 9.52
CA MET A 131 -0.99 -15.28 9.16
C MET A 131 0.37 -15.05 9.81
N ALA A 132 0.84 -13.81 9.86
CA ALA A 132 2.12 -13.46 10.47
C ALA A 132 2.11 -13.71 12.00
N GLY A 133 1.08 -13.25 12.70
CA GLY A 133 0.95 -13.49 14.16
C GLY A 133 0.80 -14.95 14.50
N TYR A 134 -0.02 -15.67 13.75
CA TYR A 134 -0.20 -17.11 13.90
C TYR A 134 1.12 -17.87 13.68
N ALA A 135 1.85 -17.54 12.61
CA ALA A 135 3.13 -18.15 12.31
C ALA A 135 4.18 -17.87 13.39
N ALA A 136 4.26 -16.65 13.90
CA ALA A 136 5.21 -16.29 14.96
C ALA A 136 5.04 -17.20 16.18
N VAL A 137 3.83 -17.37 16.68
CA VAL A 137 3.55 -18.25 17.83
C VAL A 137 3.79 -19.73 17.50
N LYS A 138 3.41 -20.18 16.29
CA LYS A 138 3.68 -21.57 15.87
C LYS A 138 5.17 -21.87 15.73
N LEU A 139 6.02 -20.87 15.47
CA LEU A 139 7.47 -20.99 15.47
C LEU A 139 8.08 -20.97 16.88
N GLY A 140 7.26 -20.75 17.92
CA GLY A 140 7.67 -20.81 19.32
C GLY A 140 7.94 -19.46 19.96
N TYR A 141 7.75 -18.35 19.26
CA TYR A 141 7.87 -17.01 19.85
C TYR A 141 6.72 -16.72 20.80
N THR A 142 7.01 -16.12 21.94
CA THR A 142 6.04 -15.84 23.01
C THR A 142 6.00 -14.36 23.40
N HIS A 143 7.01 -13.59 23.07
CA HIS A 143 7.03 -12.14 23.26
C HIS A 143 7.16 -11.46 21.90
N LEU A 144 6.04 -11.00 21.38
CA LEU A 144 5.92 -10.45 20.04
C LEU A 144 5.94 -8.93 20.06
N GLY A 145 6.25 -8.32 18.91
CA GLY A 145 6.12 -6.89 18.69
C GLY A 145 5.39 -6.59 17.39
N PHE A 146 4.62 -5.51 17.37
CA PHE A 146 4.08 -4.90 16.16
C PHE A 146 4.53 -3.45 16.09
N LEU A 147 5.38 -3.14 15.11
CA LEU A 147 5.79 -1.79 14.77
C LEU A 147 5.01 -1.34 13.52
N GLY A 148 3.93 -0.62 13.71
CA GLY A 148 3.21 0.02 12.60
C GLY A 148 3.88 1.31 12.17
N GLY A 149 3.83 1.64 10.88
CA GLY A 149 4.23 2.95 10.41
C GLY A 149 3.30 4.04 10.95
N MET A 150 2.39 4.53 10.14
CA MET A 150 1.32 5.44 10.59
C MET A 150 0.05 4.66 10.93
N ALA A 151 -0.78 5.21 11.82
CA ALA A 151 -2.06 4.59 12.21
C ALA A 151 -3.16 4.79 11.14
N VAL A 152 -2.83 4.48 9.88
CA VAL A 152 -3.80 4.50 8.77
C VAL A 152 -4.59 3.19 8.71
N PRO A 153 -5.76 3.14 8.05
CA PRO A 153 -6.64 1.98 8.07
C PRO A 153 -5.96 0.65 7.69
N ALA A 154 -5.12 0.63 6.66
CA ALA A 154 -4.41 -0.58 6.23
C ALA A 154 -3.47 -1.11 7.33
N VAL A 155 -2.64 -0.22 7.92
CA VAL A 155 -1.69 -0.59 8.99
C VAL A 155 -2.44 -1.08 10.24
N GLN A 156 -3.58 -0.46 10.56
CA GLN A 156 -4.44 -0.90 11.67
C GLN A 156 -5.00 -2.30 11.41
N ARG A 157 -5.44 -2.61 10.16
CA ARG A 157 -5.92 -3.95 9.80
C ARG A 157 -4.82 -5.00 9.92
N TYR A 158 -3.60 -4.71 9.44
CA TYR A 158 -2.44 -5.59 9.67
C TYR A 158 -2.21 -5.89 11.14
N GLY A 159 -2.15 -4.86 11.99
CA GLY A 159 -1.89 -5.01 13.41
C GLY A 159 -3.00 -5.76 14.13
N TYR A 160 -4.25 -5.47 13.78
CA TYR A 160 -5.41 -6.15 14.35
C TYR A 160 -5.42 -7.65 14.00
N GLY A 161 -5.14 -7.96 12.74
CA GLY A 161 -4.98 -9.35 12.28
C GLY A 161 -3.83 -10.05 13.00
N TYR A 162 -2.70 -9.38 13.18
CA TYR A 162 -1.52 -9.93 13.85
C TYR A 162 -1.82 -10.37 15.28
N ILE A 163 -2.52 -9.54 16.05
CA ILE A 163 -2.96 -9.88 17.41
C ILE A 163 -3.87 -11.10 17.38
N GLN A 164 -4.90 -11.13 16.53
CA GLN A 164 -5.85 -12.23 16.45
C GLN A 164 -5.20 -13.56 16.03
N GLY A 165 -4.26 -13.49 15.10
CA GLY A 165 -3.49 -14.68 14.68
C GLY A 165 -2.62 -15.23 15.80
N ALA A 166 -1.96 -14.35 16.56
CA ALA A 166 -1.19 -14.73 17.73
C ALA A 166 -2.08 -15.38 18.82
N ASP A 167 -3.21 -14.78 19.12
CA ASP A 167 -4.18 -15.30 20.09
C ASP A 167 -4.72 -16.69 19.68
N ALA A 168 -5.05 -16.88 18.42
CA ALA A 168 -5.54 -18.16 17.90
C ALA A 168 -4.47 -19.25 18.05
N ALA A 169 -3.24 -18.98 17.67
CA ALA A 169 -2.15 -19.94 17.81
C ALA A 169 -1.79 -20.20 19.28
N ALA A 170 -1.84 -19.19 20.13
CA ALA A 170 -1.64 -19.33 21.58
C ALA A 170 -2.71 -20.26 22.20
N ALA A 171 -3.96 -20.10 21.82
CA ALA A 171 -5.05 -20.97 22.27
C ALA A 171 -4.86 -22.44 21.85
N GLU A 172 -4.36 -22.67 20.61
CA GLU A 172 -4.09 -24.02 20.11
C GLU A 172 -2.87 -24.68 20.76
N THR A 173 -1.84 -23.90 21.05
CA THR A 173 -0.57 -24.43 21.60
C THR A 173 -0.53 -24.46 23.12
N GLY A 174 -1.44 -23.73 23.78
CA GLY A 174 -1.40 -23.50 25.22
C GLY A 174 -0.30 -22.52 25.65
N ALA A 175 0.29 -21.77 24.71
CA ALA A 175 1.31 -20.79 24.99
C ALA A 175 0.72 -19.54 25.67
N SER A 176 1.51 -18.91 26.55
CA SER A 176 1.21 -17.57 27.07
C SER A 176 2.00 -16.57 26.24
N VAL A 177 1.29 -15.74 25.49
CA VAL A 177 1.90 -14.76 24.57
C VAL A 177 1.70 -13.36 25.11
N THR A 178 2.74 -12.53 25.02
CA THR A 178 2.68 -11.09 25.25
C THR A 178 3.02 -10.34 23.98
N LEU A 179 2.48 -9.13 23.81
CA LEU A 179 2.68 -8.34 22.60
C LEU A 179 2.86 -6.86 22.91
N GLU A 180 3.97 -6.32 22.43
CA GLU A 180 4.22 -4.87 22.39
C GLU A 180 3.69 -4.29 21.09
N TYR A 181 3.05 -3.10 21.16
CA TYR A 181 2.39 -2.50 20.00
C TYR A 181 2.65 -1.00 19.95
N VAL A 182 3.19 -0.51 18.83
CA VAL A 182 3.48 0.92 18.65
C VAL A 182 3.33 1.35 17.19
N TYR A 183 3.00 2.61 16.97
CA TYR A 183 3.13 3.29 15.68
C TYR A 183 4.34 4.22 15.71
N GLY A 184 5.20 4.13 14.68
CA GLY A 184 6.35 5.00 14.49
C GLY A 184 5.99 6.39 13.97
N ASN A 185 4.75 6.60 13.52
CA ASN A 185 4.23 7.82 12.89
C ASN A 185 4.96 8.23 11.59
N GLN A 186 5.62 7.28 10.95
CA GLN A 186 6.31 7.43 9.67
C GLN A 186 6.51 6.07 9.01
N PHE A 187 6.85 6.05 7.71
CA PHE A 187 7.07 4.81 6.95
C PHE A 187 8.55 4.56 6.59
N PHE A 188 9.47 5.17 7.31
CA PHE A 188 10.91 4.98 7.14
C PHE A 188 11.60 4.80 8.51
N GLY A 189 12.73 4.09 8.49
CA GLY A 189 13.55 3.93 9.70
C GLY A 189 14.43 5.16 9.96
N ASP A 190 14.62 5.47 11.23
CA ASP A 190 15.53 6.51 11.69
C ASP A 190 16.17 6.12 13.04
N ALA A 191 16.95 7.03 13.62
CA ALA A 191 17.61 6.79 14.89
C ALA A 191 16.64 6.58 16.06
N ASP A 192 15.48 7.24 16.03
CA ASP A 192 14.47 7.12 17.10
C ASP A 192 13.75 5.78 17.01
N ILE A 193 13.36 5.34 15.81
CA ILE A 193 12.80 4.00 15.56
C ILE A 193 13.81 2.92 15.98
N THR A 194 15.08 3.08 15.58
CA THR A 194 16.14 2.13 15.94
C THR A 194 16.31 2.03 17.45
N ALA A 195 16.39 3.17 18.15
CA ALA A 195 16.53 3.18 19.61
C ALA A 195 15.31 2.57 20.32
N TYR A 196 14.11 2.75 19.75
CA TYR A 196 12.88 2.17 20.27
C TYR A 196 12.89 0.64 20.14
N MET A 197 13.31 0.13 18.99
CA MET A 197 13.43 -1.31 18.74
C MET A 197 14.56 -1.95 19.55
N ASP A 198 15.70 -1.26 19.73
CA ASP A 198 16.76 -1.70 20.61
C ASP A 198 16.28 -1.89 22.05
N ASN A 199 15.45 -0.98 22.55
CA ASN A 199 14.83 -1.13 23.85
C ASN A 199 13.90 -2.36 23.91
N TRP A 200 13.12 -2.62 22.87
CA TRP A 200 12.27 -3.80 22.82
C TRP A 200 13.08 -5.10 22.91
N TYR A 201 14.09 -5.23 22.04
CA TYR A 201 14.92 -6.44 22.01
C TYR A 201 15.81 -6.60 23.23
N GLN A 202 16.46 -5.52 23.68
CA GLN A 202 17.49 -5.59 24.73
C GLN A 202 16.93 -5.48 26.15
N SER A 203 15.85 -4.71 26.35
CA SER A 203 15.34 -4.42 27.69
C SER A 203 14.02 -5.15 27.98
N LEU A 204 13.11 -5.22 27.04
CA LEU A 204 11.82 -5.85 27.22
C LEU A 204 11.82 -7.34 26.83
N GLY A 205 12.80 -7.78 26.04
CA GLY A 205 12.94 -9.17 25.63
C GLY A 205 11.94 -9.59 24.52
N VAL A 206 11.52 -8.64 23.69
CA VAL A 206 10.74 -8.97 22.47
C VAL A 206 11.58 -9.86 21.56
N GLU A 207 11.02 -10.93 21.10
CA GLU A 207 11.71 -11.98 20.34
C GLU A 207 11.60 -11.80 18.82
N VAL A 208 10.46 -11.28 18.36
CA VAL A 208 10.18 -11.02 16.94
C VAL A 208 9.26 -9.82 16.78
N VAL A 209 9.54 -8.98 15.82
CA VAL A 209 8.73 -7.80 15.48
C VAL A 209 8.20 -7.91 14.07
N PHE A 210 6.90 -7.68 13.91
CA PHE A 210 6.28 -7.42 12.61
C PHE A 210 6.37 -5.92 12.32
N ALA A 211 7.31 -5.52 11.48
CA ALA A 211 7.43 -4.15 11.00
C ALA A 211 6.48 -3.95 9.80
N CYS A 212 5.46 -3.09 9.99
CA CYS A 212 4.39 -2.86 9.03
C CYS A 212 4.48 -1.44 8.47
N GLY A 213 5.18 -1.30 7.36
CA GLY A 213 5.28 -0.04 6.64
C GLY A 213 6.62 0.13 5.94
N GLY A 214 6.63 0.09 4.62
CA GLY A 214 7.72 0.42 3.71
C GLY A 214 9.12 0.19 4.27
N GLY A 215 9.88 1.25 4.44
CA GLY A 215 11.25 1.24 4.94
C GLY A 215 11.39 1.40 6.47
N ILE A 216 10.38 1.06 7.27
CA ILE A 216 10.45 1.21 8.74
C ILE A 216 11.19 0.04 9.44
N TYR A 217 11.49 -1.03 8.71
CA TYR A 217 12.24 -2.20 9.21
C TYR A 217 13.72 -1.96 9.35
#